data_1f3463214591c51a9fc9708240ad2481
#
_entry.id   1f3463214591c51a9fc9708240ad2481
#
_cell.length_a   1.000
_cell.length_b   1.000
_cell.length_c   1.000
_cell.angle_alpha   90.00
_cell.angle_beta   90.00
_cell.angle_gamma   90.00
#
_symmetry.space_group_name_H-M   'P 1'
#
loop_
_entity.id
_entity.type
_entity.pdbx_description
1 polymer ?
#
loop_
_entity_poly.entity_id
_entity_poly.type
_entity_poly.pdbx_seq_one_letter_code
_entity_poly.pdbx_strand_id
1 'polypeptide(L)'
;DRRAFRKFIVLLLAAMVVGGITGAFSTMAAKEQADIGAGITAGLQKIAPYANLVIAAALAVWMTGMLRGGRAEYRRWDGEEEQLIEKIERKLGIGVIVTNVALIAGFFFFAAGMKSTGIDSGWEEEIPWVKIAATFLGLIAVMVVTVTAQNRIVNFTKEINPEKKGSVYDLKFQKTWIASCDEAEQLQIYRAAFRAYTAMN
;
A
#
# COMPACT_ATOMS: atom_id res chain seq x y z
N ASP A 1 -0.39 16.93 14.78
CA ASP A 1 -0.87 16.00 13.76
C ASP A 1 -1.92 16.50 12.79
N ARG A 2 -2.38 17.74 12.96
CA ARG A 2 -3.21 18.42 11.95
C ARG A 2 -2.52 18.54 10.58
N ARG A 3 -1.17 18.56 10.51
CA ARG A 3 -0.42 18.61 9.25
C ARG A 3 -0.41 17.28 8.50
N ALA A 4 -0.31 16.17 9.20
CA ALA A 4 -0.37 14.84 8.58
C ALA A 4 -1.79 14.54 8.07
N PHE A 5 -2.80 14.89 8.83
CA PHE A 5 -4.20 14.79 8.45
C PHE A 5 -4.52 15.65 7.21
N ARG A 6 -4.06 16.91 7.16
CA ARG A 6 -4.24 17.75 5.96
C ARG A 6 -3.59 17.14 4.71
N LYS A 7 -2.39 16.56 4.86
CA LYS A 7 -1.71 15.87 3.75
C LYS A 7 -2.49 14.64 3.31
N PHE A 8 -3.03 13.86 4.23
CA PHE A 8 -3.86 12.68 3.92
C PHE A 8 -5.16 13.09 3.22
N ILE A 9 -5.88 14.12 3.73
CA ILE A 9 -7.08 14.65 3.08
C ILE A 9 -6.77 15.18 1.68
N VAL A 10 -5.68 15.93 1.51
CA VAL A 10 -5.27 16.43 0.19
C VAL A 10 -4.98 15.28 -0.77
N LEU A 11 -4.34 14.21 -0.29
CA LEU A 11 -4.03 13.03 -1.10
C LEU A 11 -5.29 12.23 -1.44
N LEU A 12 -6.22 12.11 -0.51
CA LEU A 12 -7.52 11.46 -0.70
C LEU A 12 -8.41 12.29 -1.66
N LEU A 13 -8.46 13.60 -1.50
CA LEU A 13 -9.17 14.50 -2.42
C LEU A 13 -8.53 14.46 -3.82
N ALA A 14 -7.20 14.47 -3.91
CA ALA A 14 -6.51 14.34 -5.19
C ALA A 14 -6.83 12.98 -5.86
N ALA A 15 -6.84 11.88 -5.10
CA ALA A 15 -7.22 10.57 -5.60
C ALA A 15 -8.71 10.52 -6.01
N MET A 16 -9.61 11.15 -5.25
CA MET A 16 -11.03 11.29 -5.62
C MET A 16 -11.22 12.16 -6.87
N VAL A 17 -10.48 13.26 -6.99
CA VAL A 17 -10.53 14.13 -8.18
C VAL A 17 -9.99 13.38 -9.40
N VAL A 18 -8.85 12.71 -9.28
CA VAL A 18 -8.28 11.90 -10.38
C VAL A 18 -9.22 10.73 -10.72
N GLY A 19 -9.75 10.00 -9.73
CA GLY A 19 -10.71 8.92 -9.94
C GLY A 19 -12.05 9.43 -10.48
N GLY A 20 -12.55 10.57 -10.01
CA GLY A 20 -13.75 11.23 -10.49
C GLY A 20 -13.60 11.76 -11.91
N ILE A 21 -12.48 12.39 -12.23
CA ILE A 21 -12.16 12.84 -13.59
C ILE A 21 -12.06 11.65 -14.55
N THR A 22 -11.31 10.60 -14.18
CA THR A 22 -11.20 9.38 -15.02
C THR A 22 -12.54 8.68 -15.16
N GLY A 23 -13.36 8.60 -14.11
CA GLY A 23 -14.72 8.05 -14.14
C GLY A 23 -15.69 8.90 -14.97
N ALA A 24 -15.71 10.22 -14.79
CA ALA A 24 -16.54 11.13 -15.56
C ALA A 24 -16.13 11.20 -17.04
N PHE A 25 -14.82 11.20 -17.32
CA PHE A 25 -14.32 11.09 -18.71
C PHE A 25 -14.68 9.77 -19.38
N SER A 26 -14.67 8.65 -18.64
CA SER A 26 -15.09 7.35 -19.20
C SER A 26 -16.57 7.30 -19.55
N THR A 27 -17.43 8.00 -18.80
CA THR A 27 -18.87 8.08 -19.06
C THR A 27 -19.22 9.14 -20.12
N MET A 28 -18.49 10.26 -20.17
CA MET A 28 -18.66 11.26 -21.24
C MET A 28 -18.08 10.80 -22.57
N ALA A 29 -16.96 10.07 -22.57
CA ALA A 29 -16.37 9.47 -23.76
C ALA A 29 -17.26 8.40 -24.41
N ALA A 30 -18.19 7.82 -23.64
CA ALA A 30 -19.21 6.92 -24.17
C ALA A 30 -20.29 7.65 -25.01
N LYS A 31 -20.36 9.00 -24.95
CA LYS A 31 -21.40 9.78 -25.64
C LYS A 31 -20.89 10.67 -26.76
N GLU A 32 -19.68 11.17 -26.74
CA GLU A 32 -19.18 12.05 -27.82
C GLU A 32 -17.64 12.18 -27.74
N GLN A 33 -16.96 11.63 -28.75
CA GLN A 33 -15.59 11.97 -29.17
C GLN A 33 -14.61 12.36 -28.07
N ALA A 34 -13.99 11.38 -27.42
CA ALA A 34 -12.85 11.70 -26.62
C ALA A 34 -11.66 10.81 -26.91
N ASP A 35 -10.87 11.19 -27.88
CA ASP A 35 -9.54 10.62 -28.18
C ASP A 35 -8.65 10.54 -26.93
N ILE A 36 -8.78 11.51 -26.01
CA ILE A 36 -7.99 11.57 -24.78
C ILE A 36 -8.39 10.47 -23.80
N GLY A 37 -9.69 10.29 -23.53
CA GLY A 37 -10.19 9.24 -22.63
C GLY A 37 -9.94 7.84 -23.18
N ALA A 38 -10.12 7.65 -24.47
CA ALA A 38 -9.78 6.42 -25.18
C ALA A 38 -8.27 6.14 -25.15
N GLY A 39 -7.44 7.17 -25.32
CA GLY A 39 -5.99 7.07 -25.24
C GLY A 39 -5.50 6.66 -23.84
N ILE A 40 -6.06 7.27 -22.78
CA ILE A 40 -5.72 6.92 -21.38
C ILE A 40 -6.13 5.48 -21.08
N THR A 41 -7.34 5.08 -21.43
CA THR A 41 -7.82 3.70 -21.20
C THR A 41 -7.04 2.68 -22.01
N ALA A 42 -6.72 2.97 -23.27
CA ALA A 42 -5.88 2.10 -24.09
C ALA A 42 -4.45 1.99 -23.54
N GLY A 43 -3.88 3.12 -23.07
CA GLY A 43 -2.59 3.13 -22.39
C GLY A 43 -2.60 2.30 -21.10
N LEU A 44 -3.60 2.51 -20.26
CA LEU A 44 -3.78 1.75 -19.02
C LEU A 44 -3.91 0.24 -19.30
N GLN A 45 -4.71 -0.16 -20.28
CA GLN A 45 -4.89 -1.56 -20.65
C GLN A 45 -3.59 -2.22 -21.15
N LYS A 46 -2.67 -1.47 -21.76
CA LYS A 46 -1.37 -2.01 -22.20
C LYS A 46 -0.42 -2.28 -21.03
N ILE A 47 -0.40 -1.40 -20.03
CA ILE A 47 0.55 -1.48 -18.91
C ILE A 47 0.00 -2.23 -17.69
N ALA A 48 -1.30 -2.22 -17.48
CA ALA A 48 -1.94 -2.77 -16.29
C ALA A 48 -1.53 -4.24 -15.99
N PRO A 49 -1.46 -5.16 -16.96
CA PRO A 49 -1.07 -6.54 -16.71
C PRO A 49 0.33 -6.67 -16.07
N TYR A 50 1.23 -5.73 -16.36
CA TYR A 50 2.62 -5.76 -15.90
C TYR A 50 2.91 -4.82 -14.74
N ALA A 51 2.01 -3.86 -14.47
CA ALA A 51 2.20 -2.82 -13.46
C ALA A 51 2.48 -3.39 -12.07
N ASN A 52 1.79 -4.46 -11.69
CA ASN A 52 1.97 -5.11 -10.39
C ASN A 52 3.35 -5.75 -10.22
N LEU A 53 3.96 -6.25 -11.28
CA LEU A 53 5.34 -6.77 -11.21
C LEU A 53 6.34 -5.64 -10.93
N VAL A 54 6.13 -4.48 -11.56
CA VAL A 54 6.96 -3.29 -11.34
C VAL A 54 6.77 -2.76 -9.92
N ILE A 55 5.51 -2.67 -9.44
CA ILE A 55 5.19 -2.24 -8.08
C ILE A 55 5.85 -3.18 -7.06
N ALA A 56 5.74 -4.49 -7.24
CA ALA A 56 6.35 -5.46 -6.34
C ALA A 56 7.88 -5.32 -6.29
N ALA A 57 8.53 -5.19 -7.45
CA ALA A 57 9.97 -5.00 -7.53
C ALA A 57 10.43 -3.70 -6.87
N ALA A 58 9.78 -2.58 -7.20
CA ALA A 58 10.08 -1.28 -6.61
C ALA A 58 9.88 -1.27 -5.08
N LEU A 59 8.77 -1.85 -4.60
CA LEU A 59 8.48 -1.99 -3.18
C LEU A 59 9.55 -2.85 -2.47
N ALA A 60 9.94 -3.98 -3.05
CA ALA A 60 10.96 -4.87 -2.48
C ALA A 60 12.32 -4.18 -2.35
N VAL A 61 12.75 -3.45 -3.38
CA VAL A 61 14.02 -2.70 -3.36
C VAL A 61 13.96 -1.59 -2.32
N TRP A 62 12.91 -0.76 -2.34
CA TRP A 62 12.76 0.36 -1.41
C TRP A 62 12.69 -0.11 0.04
N MET A 63 11.87 -1.13 0.34
CA MET A 63 11.75 -1.70 1.69
C MET A 63 13.05 -2.31 2.19
N THR A 64 13.78 -2.99 1.32
CA THR A 64 15.08 -3.57 1.69
C THR A 64 16.09 -2.46 2.04
N GLY A 65 16.12 -1.39 1.26
CA GLY A 65 16.97 -0.22 1.53
C GLY A 65 16.61 0.47 2.86
N MET A 66 15.31 0.72 3.07
CA MET A 66 14.81 1.35 4.30
C MET A 66 15.14 0.53 5.55
N LEU A 67 14.89 -0.79 5.52
CA LEU A 67 15.15 -1.67 6.66
C LEU A 67 16.64 -1.85 6.94
N ARG A 68 17.47 -1.94 5.88
CA ARG A 68 18.93 -2.00 6.05
C ARG A 68 19.47 -0.70 6.64
N GLY A 69 19.02 0.44 6.14
CA GLY A 69 19.41 1.76 6.66
C GLY A 69 18.97 1.94 8.11
N GLY A 70 17.72 1.61 8.45
CA GLY A 70 17.22 1.70 9.83
C GLY A 70 17.99 0.81 10.80
N ARG A 71 18.31 -0.44 10.41
CA ARG A 71 19.14 -1.33 11.24
C ARG A 71 20.56 -0.85 11.37
N ALA A 72 21.14 -0.24 10.35
CA ALA A 72 22.48 0.33 10.43
C ALA A 72 22.52 1.54 11.37
N GLU A 73 21.48 2.39 11.36
CA GLU A 73 21.32 3.49 12.31
C GLU A 73 21.13 2.93 13.74
N TYR A 74 20.26 1.94 13.94
CA TYR A 74 20.01 1.31 15.24
C TYR A 74 21.25 0.65 15.86
N ARG A 75 22.11 0.01 15.06
CA ARG A 75 23.38 -0.59 15.55
C ARG A 75 24.42 0.43 16.03
N ARG A 76 24.27 1.69 15.64
CA ARG A 76 25.17 2.79 16.06
C ARG A 76 24.62 3.55 17.27
N TRP A 77 23.40 3.20 17.68
CA TRP A 77 22.75 3.81 18.81
C TRP A 77 23.47 3.43 20.11
N ASP A 78 23.80 4.45 20.92
CA ASP A 78 24.52 4.34 22.19
C ASP A 78 23.62 4.13 23.42
N GLY A 79 22.29 4.16 23.23
CA GLY A 79 21.31 4.01 24.30
C GLY A 79 20.78 5.32 24.87
N GLU A 80 21.34 6.48 24.47
CA GLU A 80 20.98 7.78 25.06
C GLU A 80 20.15 8.67 24.09
N GLU A 81 20.32 8.52 22.78
CA GLU A 81 19.63 9.35 21.78
C GLU A 81 18.18 8.88 21.50
N GLU A 82 17.20 9.33 22.27
CA GLU A 82 15.77 9.07 22.02
C GLU A 82 15.30 9.55 20.64
N GLN A 83 15.84 10.67 20.15
CA GLN A 83 15.48 11.23 18.83
C GLN A 83 15.80 10.29 17.67
N LEU A 84 16.88 9.49 17.80
CA LEU A 84 17.25 8.51 16.78
C LEU A 84 16.21 7.37 16.70
N ILE A 85 15.75 6.90 17.85
CA ILE A 85 14.71 5.87 17.94
C ILE A 85 13.40 6.38 17.35
N GLU A 86 12.95 7.59 17.74
CA GLU A 86 11.75 8.20 17.18
C GLU A 86 11.81 8.33 15.63
N LYS A 87 12.99 8.70 15.11
CA LYS A 87 13.22 8.78 13.66
C LYS A 87 13.11 7.42 12.98
N ILE A 88 13.64 6.35 13.59
CA ILE A 88 13.54 4.97 13.07
C ILE A 88 12.08 4.51 13.09
N GLU A 89 11.39 4.67 14.21
CA GLU A 89 9.98 4.30 14.35
C GLU A 89 9.08 5.03 13.33
N ARG A 90 9.35 6.31 13.11
CA ARG A 90 8.66 7.09 12.06
C ARG A 90 8.90 6.53 10.66
N LYS A 91 10.14 6.11 10.35
CA LYS A 91 10.45 5.43 9.07
C LYS A 91 9.68 4.12 8.93
N LEU A 92 9.62 3.31 10.01
CA LEU A 92 8.87 2.06 10.02
C LEU A 92 7.37 2.30 9.83
N GLY A 93 6.79 3.30 10.49
CA GLY A 93 5.39 3.72 10.29
C GLY A 93 5.09 4.14 8.84
N ILE A 94 6.00 4.90 8.20
CA ILE A 94 5.90 5.23 6.77
C ILE A 94 5.95 3.95 5.93
N GLY A 95 6.80 2.99 6.29
CA GLY A 95 6.88 1.70 5.63
C GLY A 95 5.55 0.95 5.60
N VAL A 96 4.83 0.92 6.72
CA VAL A 96 3.48 0.32 6.79
C VAL A 96 2.50 1.03 5.86
N ILE A 97 2.51 2.37 5.84
CA ILE A 97 1.64 3.15 4.97
C ILE A 97 1.93 2.84 3.49
N VAL A 98 3.20 2.84 3.09
CA VAL A 98 3.61 2.59 1.71
C VAL A 98 3.22 1.17 1.26
N THR A 99 3.37 0.15 2.12
CA THR A 99 2.95 -1.21 1.81
C THR A 99 1.44 -1.31 1.60
N ASN A 100 0.63 -0.62 2.42
CA ASN A 100 -0.82 -0.59 2.26
C ASN A 100 -1.25 0.13 0.98
N VAL A 101 -0.61 1.27 0.65
CA VAL A 101 -0.87 2.00 -0.61
C VAL A 101 -0.50 1.13 -1.82
N ALA A 102 0.64 0.43 -1.77
CA ALA A 102 1.04 -0.49 -2.83
C ALA A 102 0.05 -1.64 -3.01
N LEU A 103 -0.53 -2.16 -1.92
CA LEU A 103 -1.55 -3.21 -1.98
C LEU A 103 -2.84 -2.71 -2.64
N ILE A 104 -3.31 -1.50 -2.27
CA ILE A 104 -4.49 -0.87 -2.88
C ILE A 104 -4.25 -0.64 -4.38
N ALA A 105 -3.10 -0.09 -4.75
CA ALA A 105 -2.71 0.07 -6.16
C ALA A 105 -2.64 -1.29 -6.88
N GLY A 106 -2.16 -2.32 -6.19
CA GLY A 106 -2.11 -3.69 -6.70
C GLY A 106 -3.48 -4.25 -7.09
N PHE A 107 -4.48 -4.06 -6.25
CA PHE A 107 -5.86 -4.45 -6.58
C PHE A 107 -6.44 -3.63 -7.73
N PHE A 108 -6.14 -2.32 -7.79
CA PHE A 108 -6.55 -1.48 -8.91
C PHE A 108 -5.97 -1.96 -10.25
N PHE A 109 -4.64 -2.19 -10.30
CA PHE A 109 -4.00 -2.66 -11.52
C PHE A 109 -4.36 -4.11 -11.85
N PHE A 110 -4.70 -4.93 -10.86
CA PHE A 110 -5.25 -6.25 -11.10
C PHE A 110 -6.60 -6.17 -11.83
N ALA A 111 -7.53 -5.34 -11.35
CA ALA A 111 -8.84 -5.16 -11.98
C ALA A 111 -8.69 -4.59 -13.41
N ALA A 112 -7.82 -3.58 -13.60
CA ALA A 112 -7.53 -3.03 -14.91
C ALA A 112 -6.84 -4.04 -15.85
N GLY A 113 -5.95 -4.87 -15.32
CA GLY A 113 -5.29 -5.96 -16.03
C GLY A 113 -6.28 -7.04 -16.47
N MET A 114 -7.20 -7.44 -15.61
CA MET A 114 -8.27 -8.40 -15.96
C MET A 114 -9.12 -7.88 -17.13
N LYS A 115 -9.51 -6.60 -17.07
CA LYS A 115 -10.26 -6.00 -18.20
C LYS A 115 -9.44 -6.01 -19.51
N SER A 116 -8.12 -5.87 -19.43
CA SER A 116 -7.25 -5.89 -20.62
C SER A 116 -7.09 -7.26 -21.26
N THR A 117 -7.48 -8.34 -20.57
CA THR A 117 -7.43 -9.71 -21.10
C THR A 117 -8.62 -10.05 -22.02
N GLY A 118 -9.64 -9.18 -22.08
CA GLY A 118 -10.84 -9.44 -22.89
C GLY A 118 -11.74 -10.54 -22.33
N ILE A 119 -11.57 -10.94 -21.06
CA ILE A 119 -12.36 -12.03 -20.45
C ILE A 119 -13.87 -11.72 -20.44
N ASP A 120 -14.22 -10.42 -20.35
CA ASP A 120 -15.61 -9.95 -20.28
C ASP A 120 -16.33 -10.00 -21.64
N SER A 121 -15.59 -9.93 -22.77
CA SER A 121 -16.14 -9.92 -24.13
C SER A 121 -16.14 -11.30 -24.77
N GLY A 122 -15.70 -12.32 -24.07
CA GLY A 122 -15.42 -13.63 -24.66
C GLY A 122 -14.16 -13.52 -25.54
N TRP A 123 -13.37 -14.57 -25.60
CA TRP A 123 -12.21 -14.59 -26.46
C TRP A 123 -12.65 -14.96 -27.88
N GLU A 124 -12.77 -13.94 -28.73
CA GLU A 124 -13.06 -14.15 -30.16
C GLU A 124 -11.80 -14.57 -30.95
N GLU A 125 -10.62 -14.29 -30.37
CA GLU A 125 -9.30 -14.60 -30.91
C GLU A 125 -8.49 -15.48 -29.94
N GLU A 126 -7.16 -15.51 -30.09
CA GLU A 126 -6.28 -16.28 -29.21
C GLU A 126 -6.30 -15.76 -27.76
N ILE A 127 -6.39 -16.69 -26.80
CA ILE A 127 -6.37 -16.38 -25.37
C ILE A 127 -5.02 -15.73 -25.00
N PRO A 128 -5.02 -14.53 -24.40
CA PRO A 128 -3.76 -13.81 -24.09
C PRO A 128 -3.10 -14.32 -22.80
N TRP A 129 -2.65 -15.58 -22.80
CA TRP A 129 -2.08 -16.26 -21.62
C TRP A 129 -1.00 -15.48 -20.90
N VAL A 130 -0.13 -14.75 -21.64
CA VAL A 130 0.96 -13.95 -21.05
C VAL A 130 0.41 -12.81 -20.22
N LYS A 131 -0.64 -12.10 -20.69
CA LYS A 131 -1.26 -11.01 -19.95
C LYS A 131 -2.00 -11.54 -18.71
N ILE A 132 -2.71 -12.66 -18.86
CA ILE A 132 -3.40 -13.33 -17.75
C ILE A 132 -2.39 -13.72 -16.68
N ALA A 133 -1.35 -14.45 -17.05
CA ALA A 133 -0.30 -14.88 -16.12
C ALA A 133 0.39 -13.68 -15.45
N ALA A 134 0.76 -12.65 -16.20
CA ALA A 134 1.38 -11.44 -15.65
C ALA A 134 0.48 -10.72 -14.64
N THR A 135 -0.83 -10.63 -14.92
CA THR A 135 -1.82 -9.99 -14.03
C THR A 135 -1.94 -10.74 -12.71
N PHE A 136 -2.08 -12.06 -12.73
CA PHE A 136 -2.21 -12.87 -11.51
C PHE A 136 -0.89 -12.95 -10.74
N LEU A 137 0.22 -13.27 -11.41
CA LEU A 137 1.54 -13.36 -10.77
C LEU A 137 1.97 -12.02 -10.20
N GLY A 138 1.63 -10.92 -10.88
CA GLY A 138 1.90 -9.58 -10.40
C GLY A 138 1.17 -9.27 -9.09
N LEU A 139 -0.12 -9.58 -8.99
CA LEU A 139 -0.86 -9.39 -7.73
C LEU A 139 -0.29 -10.25 -6.61
N ILE A 140 -0.03 -11.53 -6.87
CA ILE A 140 0.58 -12.45 -5.90
C ILE A 140 1.92 -11.88 -5.43
N ALA A 141 2.75 -11.38 -6.33
CA ALA A 141 4.04 -10.79 -5.99
C ALA A 141 3.88 -9.56 -5.07
N VAL A 142 2.95 -8.63 -5.37
CA VAL A 142 2.65 -7.48 -4.50
C VAL A 142 2.21 -7.95 -3.12
N MET A 143 1.31 -8.93 -3.03
CA MET A 143 0.83 -9.46 -1.75
C MET A 143 1.98 -10.08 -0.93
N VAL A 144 2.80 -10.93 -1.55
CA VAL A 144 3.93 -11.59 -0.89
C VAL A 144 4.95 -10.56 -0.40
N VAL A 145 5.30 -9.59 -1.23
CA VAL A 145 6.25 -8.52 -0.84
C VAL A 145 5.67 -7.68 0.28
N THR A 146 4.40 -7.30 0.22
CA THR A 146 3.72 -6.51 1.27
C THR A 146 3.73 -7.25 2.61
N VAL A 147 3.27 -8.50 2.65
CA VAL A 147 3.22 -9.30 3.89
C VAL A 147 4.63 -9.52 4.46
N THR A 148 5.59 -9.82 3.60
CA THR A 148 6.98 -10.00 4.02
C THR A 148 7.57 -8.72 4.58
N ALA A 149 7.31 -7.59 3.93
CA ALA A 149 7.77 -6.27 4.38
C ALA A 149 7.16 -5.90 5.74
N GLN A 150 5.86 -6.04 5.90
CA GLN A 150 5.17 -5.78 7.17
C GLN A 150 5.68 -6.67 8.29
N ASN A 151 5.90 -7.97 8.03
CA ASN A 151 6.48 -8.86 9.02
C ASN A 151 7.91 -8.43 9.44
N ARG A 152 8.74 -7.98 8.49
CA ARG A 152 10.08 -7.47 8.79
C ARG A 152 10.04 -6.16 9.59
N ILE A 153 9.07 -5.27 9.30
CA ILE A 153 8.84 -4.04 10.08
C ILE A 153 8.47 -4.39 11.51
N VAL A 154 7.45 -5.25 11.70
CA VAL A 154 7.00 -5.67 13.03
C VAL A 154 8.13 -6.32 13.83
N ASN A 155 8.92 -7.18 13.21
CA ASN A 155 10.05 -7.82 13.89
C ASN A 155 11.13 -6.80 14.26
N PHE A 156 11.39 -5.80 13.41
CA PHE A 156 12.34 -4.74 13.74
C PHE A 156 11.80 -3.82 14.85
N THR A 157 10.51 -3.50 14.86
CA THR A 157 9.89 -2.78 15.98
C THR A 157 10.04 -3.53 17.30
N LYS A 158 9.96 -4.88 17.29
CA LYS A 158 10.22 -5.70 18.49
C LYS A 158 11.69 -5.76 18.91
N GLU A 159 12.62 -5.60 17.96
CA GLU A 159 14.04 -5.46 18.28
C GLU A 159 14.30 -4.14 19.06
N ILE A 160 13.58 -3.07 18.70
CA ILE A 160 13.66 -1.76 19.34
C ILE A 160 12.89 -1.74 20.67
N ASN A 161 11.69 -2.30 20.67
CA ASN A 161 10.78 -2.33 21.82
C ASN A 161 10.46 -3.80 22.18
N PRO A 162 11.26 -4.45 23.04
CA PRO A 162 11.13 -5.89 23.35
C PRO A 162 9.84 -6.27 24.07
N GLU A 163 9.11 -5.33 24.67
CA GLU A 163 7.81 -5.54 25.29
C GLU A 163 6.70 -5.80 24.26
N LYS A 164 6.87 -5.39 23.00
CA LYS A 164 5.87 -5.59 21.95
C LYS A 164 5.73 -7.06 21.57
N LYS A 165 4.48 -7.54 21.53
CA LYS A 165 4.15 -8.95 21.26
C LYS A 165 3.20 -9.06 20.06
N GLY A 166 3.25 -10.21 19.38
CA GLY A 166 2.38 -10.51 18.24
C GLY A 166 3.17 -10.92 16.98
N SER A 167 2.49 -11.55 16.06
CA SER A 167 3.01 -11.92 14.73
C SER A 167 2.01 -11.51 13.66
N VAL A 168 2.48 -10.91 12.56
CA VAL A 168 1.64 -10.50 11.42
C VAL A 168 0.84 -11.68 10.84
N TYR A 169 1.33 -12.90 11.03
CA TYR A 169 0.67 -14.13 10.57
C TYR A 169 -0.43 -14.63 11.53
N ASP A 170 -0.59 -14.01 12.73
CA ASP A 170 -1.60 -14.40 13.70
C ASP A 170 -2.88 -13.59 13.48
N LEU A 171 -4.03 -14.27 13.37
CA LEU A 171 -5.35 -13.62 13.28
C LEU A 171 -5.66 -12.75 14.49
N LYS A 172 -5.02 -13.00 15.63
CA LYS A 172 -5.15 -12.21 16.87
C LYS A 172 -4.07 -11.12 17.00
N PHE A 173 -3.29 -10.87 15.96
CA PHE A 173 -2.18 -9.92 15.97
C PHE A 173 -2.56 -8.57 16.60
N GLN A 174 -3.63 -7.94 16.13
CA GLN A 174 -4.05 -6.63 16.64
C GLN A 174 -4.33 -6.64 18.14
N LYS A 175 -5.04 -7.67 18.62
CA LYS A 175 -5.36 -7.80 20.05
C LYS A 175 -4.09 -7.98 20.89
N THR A 176 -3.18 -8.85 20.43
CA THR A 176 -1.92 -9.14 21.12
C THR A 176 -0.99 -7.93 21.10
N TRP A 177 -0.94 -7.21 19.98
CA TRP A 177 -0.15 -6.01 19.83
C TRP A 177 -0.62 -4.89 20.77
N ILE A 178 -1.91 -4.56 20.74
CA ILE A 178 -2.50 -3.52 21.60
C ILE A 178 -2.31 -3.86 23.08
N ALA A 179 -2.48 -5.13 23.46
CA ALA A 179 -2.26 -5.55 24.84
C ALA A 179 -0.80 -5.46 25.30
N SER A 180 0.16 -5.35 24.37
CA SER A 180 1.58 -5.14 24.67
C SER A 180 2.01 -3.67 24.60
N CYS A 181 1.10 -2.76 24.29
CA CYS A 181 1.32 -1.32 24.30
C CYS A 181 1.06 -0.77 25.71
N ASP A 182 1.78 0.30 26.07
CA ASP A 182 1.50 1.04 27.30
C ASP A 182 0.18 1.83 27.22
N GLU A 183 -0.27 2.42 28.31
CA GLU A 183 -1.54 3.14 28.37
C GLU A 183 -1.58 4.35 27.42
N ALA A 184 -0.46 5.05 27.26
CA ALA A 184 -0.37 6.22 26.40
C ALA A 184 -0.47 5.83 24.90
N GLU A 185 0.21 4.75 24.52
CA GLU A 185 0.14 4.19 23.17
C GLU A 185 -1.25 3.65 22.86
N GLN A 186 -1.86 2.88 23.80
CA GLN A 186 -3.23 2.38 23.65
C GLN A 186 -4.21 3.54 23.44
N LEU A 187 -4.07 4.60 24.24
CA LEU A 187 -4.91 5.78 24.09
C LEU A 187 -4.74 6.47 22.74
N GLN A 188 -3.51 6.53 22.21
CA GLN A 188 -3.26 7.06 20.87
C GLN A 188 -3.90 6.20 19.77
N ILE A 189 -3.80 4.87 19.89
CA ILE A 189 -4.43 3.92 18.97
C ILE A 189 -5.96 4.09 18.98
N TYR A 190 -6.58 4.13 20.16
CA TYR A 190 -8.03 4.31 20.29
C TYR A 190 -8.50 5.67 19.76
N ARG A 191 -7.77 6.73 20.03
CA ARG A 191 -8.06 8.07 19.47
C ARG A 191 -7.95 8.10 17.96
N ALA A 192 -6.95 7.42 17.38
CA ALA A 192 -6.79 7.32 15.93
C ALA A 192 -7.94 6.51 15.30
N ALA A 193 -8.30 5.38 15.91
CA ALA A 193 -9.42 4.55 15.48
C ALA A 193 -10.77 5.29 15.55
N PHE A 194 -11.02 6.00 16.65
CA PHE A 194 -12.24 6.80 16.81
C PHE A 194 -12.32 7.93 15.77
N ARG A 195 -11.20 8.63 15.51
CA ARG A 195 -11.16 9.66 14.47
C ARG A 195 -11.40 9.10 13.07
N ALA A 196 -10.85 7.93 12.77
CA ALA A 196 -11.12 7.26 11.50
C ALA A 196 -12.60 6.87 11.36
N TYR A 197 -13.18 6.30 12.41
CA TYR A 197 -14.59 5.96 12.46
C TYR A 197 -15.51 7.18 12.24
N THR A 198 -15.24 8.29 12.95
CA THR A 198 -16.04 9.53 12.82
C THR A 198 -15.86 10.25 11.48
N ALA A 199 -14.76 9.99 10.78
CA ALA A 199 -14.53 10.54 9.44
C ALA A 199 -15.23 9.76 8.33
N MET A 200 -15.67 8.52 8.61
CA MET A 200 -16.38 7.66 7.65
C MET A 200 -17.92 7.74 7.79
N ASN A 201 -18.42 8.31 8.90
CA ASN A 201 -19.83 8.59 9.14
C ASN A 201 -20.16 10.05 8.91
#